data_139ce9a147d755d446510fb12ba0d90e
#
_entry.id   139ce9a147d755d446510fb12ba0d90e
#
_cell.length_a   1.000
_cell.length_b   1.000
_cell.length_c   1.000
_cell.angle_alpha   90.00
_cell.angle_beta   90.00
_cell.angle_gamma   90.00
#
_symmetry.space_group_name_H-M   'P 1'
#
loop_
_entity.id
_entity.type
_entity.pdbx_description
1 polymer ?
#
loop_
_entity_poly.entity_id
_entity_poly.type
_entity_poly.pdbx_seq_one_letter_code
_entity_poly.pdbx_strand_id
1 'polypeptide(L)'
;LVIDGGDFSMGTLIQTVFETQAAELRMLGHMGYDVTTFGNHEFDYRSKGLANMLTSARTSGDAVPAIVVCNVDWDAMEAAGLTEGQQMLKDAFAAYGVQDYTVVQKGDVRIAVVGVFGKDALSCAPTCELKFKDPIQAVKATVAEIKANENADMIVCVSHSGTWDDPKKSEDELLAKGVPELDLILS
;
A
#
# COMPACT_ATOMS: atom_id res chain seq x y z
N LEU A 1 6.79 -9.54 13.28
CA LEU A 1 6.20 -8.83 12.16
C LEU A 1 6.76 -7.42 12.13
N VAL A 2 7.35 -7.04 11.00
CA VAL A 2 7.89 -5.70 10.77
C VAL A 2 7.14 -5.11 9.58
N ILE A 3 6.50 -3.95 9.80
CA ILE A 3 5.66 -3.29 8.80
C ILE A 3 6.17 -1.86 8.61
N ASP A 4 6.17 -1.40 7.38
CA ASP A 4 6.43 -0.03 7.00
C ASP A 4 5.13 0.65 6.54
N GLY A 5 4.94 1.92 6.91
CA GLY A 5 3.72 2.69 6.64
C GLY A 5 3.67 3.43 5.31
N GLY A 6 4.61 3.19 4.41
CA GLY A 6 4.76 3.96 3.16
C GLY A 6 5.69 5.15 3.29
N ASP A 7 5.85 5.92 2.21
CA ASP A 7 6.82 7.02 2.10
C ASP A 7 8.28 6.55 2.31
N PHE A 8 8.60 5.34 1.85
CA PHE A 8 9.94 4.79 1.96
C PHE A 8 10.92 5.41 0.94
N SER A 9 10.45 6.14 -0.04
CA SER A 9 11.23 6.57 -1.22
C SER A 9 11.60 8.06 -1.25
N MET A 10 11.63 8.78 -0.12
CA MET A 10 11.80 10.24 -0.14
C MET A 10 12.98 10.73 0.70
N GLY A 11 13.55 11.86 0.29
CA GLY A 11 14.41 12.73 1.10
C GLY A 11 15.90 12.42 1.07
N THR A 12 16.38 11.46 0.27
CA THR A 12 17.80 11.13 0.15
C THR A 12 18.27 11.05 -1.30
N LEU A 13 19.60 11.04 -1.51
CA LEU A 13 20.18 10.82 -2.84
C LEU A 13 19.86 9.42 -3.42
N ILE A 14 19.47 8.46 -2.59
CA ILE A 14 19.10 7.10 -3.02
C ILE A 14 17.87 7.16 -3.94
N GLN A 15 16.96 8.12 -3.72
CA GLN A 15 15.79 8.31 -4.57
C GLN A 15 16.14 8.54 -6.07
N THR A 16 17.36 9.00 -6.38
CA THR A 16 17.79 9.16 -7.78
C THR A 16 17.88 7.84 -8.56
N VAL A 17 17.91 6.71 -7.87
CA VAL A 17 17.92 5.36 -8.46
C VAL A 17 16.62 4.60 -8.16
N PHE A 18 15.57 5.30 -7.72
CA PHE A 18 14.25 4.73 -7.43
C PHE A 18 13.73 3.85 -8.56
N GLU A 19 13.61 4.42 -9.77
CA GLU A 19 13.08 3.69 -10.93
C GLU A 19 13.98 2.54 -11.40
N THR A 20 15.29 2.70 -11.33
CA THR A 20 16.25 1.80 -11.99
C THR A 20 16.80 0.71 -11.08
N GLN A 21 16.78 0.93 -9.76
CA GLN A 21 17.36 0.02 -8.78
C GLN A 21 16.37 -0.38 -7.68
N ALA A 22 15.23 0.31 -7.53
CA ALA A 22 14.30 0.13 -6.42
C ALA A 22 15.03 0.05 -5.07
N ALA A 23 16.03 0.92 -4.87
CA ALA A 23 17.02 0.76 -3.81
C ALA A 23 16.36 0.74 -2.42
N GLU A 24 15.41 1.65 -2.17
CA GLU A 24 14.73 1.78 -0.90
C GLU A 24 13.90 0.53 -0.57
N LEU A 25 13.11 0.04 -1.53
CA LEU A 25 12.28 -1.15 -1.34
C LEU A 25 13.13 -2.41 -1.10
N ARG A 26 14.25 -2.54 -1.81
CA ARG A 26 15.22 -3.63 -1.61
C ARG A 26 15.90 -3.52 -0.24
N MET A 27 16.20 -2.29 0.22
CA MET A 27 16.74 -2.07 1.56
C MET A 27 15.74 -2.52 2.64
N LEU A 28 14.45 -2.20 2.51
CA LEU A 28 13.42 -2.70 3.42
C LEU A 28 13.44 -4.24 3.47
N GLY A 29 13.53 -4.90 2.32
CA GLY A 29 13.62 -6.36 2.26
C GLY A 29 14.87 -6.91 2.97
N HIS A 30 16.04 -6.31 2.74
CA HIS A 30 17.29 -6.68 3.43
C HIS A 30 17.24 -6.41 4.95
N MET A 31 16.48 -5.41 5.39
CA MET A 31 16.25 -5.11 6.80
C MET A 31 15.22 -6.06 7.45
N GLY A 32 14.57 -6.92 6.67
CA GLY A 32 13.61 -7.90 7.15
C GLY A 32 12.20 -7.36 7.36
N TYR A 33 11.82 -6.31 6.65
CA TYR A 33 10.42 -5.87 6.61
C TYR A 33 9.58 -6.92 5.90
N ASP A 34 8.45 -7.28 6.52
CA ASP A 34 7.53 -8.28 5.99
C ASP A 34 6.53 -7.65 5.02
N VAL A 35 6.02 -6.45 5.36
CA VAL A 35 4.94 -5.77 4.63
C VAL A 35 5.21 -4.26 4.56
N THR A 36 4.81 -3.65 3.46
CA THR A 36 4.72 -2.19 3.29
C THR A 36 3.44 -1.81 2.55
N THR A 37 3.12 -0.53 2.55
CA THR A 37 2.10 0.08 1.69
C THR A 37 2.71 1.21 0.87
N PHE A 38 1.91 1.90 0.06
CA PHE A 38 2.34 3.13 -0.60
C PHE A 38 1.98 4.35 0.24
N GLY A 39 2.92 5.32 0.29
CA GLY A 39 2.65 6.68 0.71
C GLY A 39 2.55 7.61 -0.49
N ASN A 40 2.46 8.92 -0.24
CA ASN A 40 2.33 9.91 -1.31
C ASN A 40 3.61 10.07 -2.13
N HIS A 41 4.78 9.84 -1.56
CA HIS A 41 6.07 9.99 -2.24
C HIS A 41 6.41 8.85 -3.20
N GLU A 42 5.80 7.67 -3.08
CA GLU A 42 5.94 6.62 -4.09
C GLU A 42 5.35 7.03 -5.44
N PHE A 43 4.50 8.06 -5.48
CA PHE A 43 3.91 8.60 -6.72
C PHE A 43 4.68 9.81 -7.31
N ASP A 44 5.80 10.24 -6.73
CA ASP A 44 6.58 11.40 -7.20
C ASP A 44 7.02 11.26 -8.66
N TYR A 45 7.35 10.05 -9.08
CA TYR A 45 7.74 9.71 -10.46
C TYR A 45 6.56 9.23 -11.32
N ARG A 46 5.32 9.53 -10.93
CA ARG A 46 4.08 9.14 -11.62
C ARG A 46 3.91 7.63 -11.76
N SER A 47 2.85 7.20 -12.44
CA SER A 47 2.56 5.79 -12.66
C SER A 47 3.69 5.05 -13.36
N LYS A 48 4.34 5.66 -14.35
CA LYS A 48 5.44 5.04 -15.10
C LYS A 48 6.67 4.79 -14.23
N GLY A 49 7.06 5.76 -13.41
CA GLY A 49 8.22 5.62 -12.53
C GLY A 49 7.99 4.58 -11.44
N LEU A 50 6.79 4.55 -10.84
CA LEU A 50 6.42 3.51 -9.88
C LEU A 50 6.41 2.12 -10.53
N ALA A 51 5.90 1.99 -11.77
CA ALA A 51 5.94 0.74 -12.52
C ALA A 51 7.37 0.25 -12.77
N ASN A 52 8.28 1.17 -13.14
CA ASN A 52 9.70 0.86 -13.32
C ASN A 52 10.34 0.38 -12.01
N MET A 53 10.05 1.05 -10.90
CA MET A 53 10.56 0.68 -9.57
C MET A 53 10.12 -0.73 -9.19
N LEU A 54 8.82 -1.05 -9.29
CA LEU A 54 8.28 -2.37 -8.96
C LEU A 54 8.90 -3.46 -9.86
N THR A 55 9.07 -3.17 -11.14
CA THR A 55 9.73 -4.08 -12.09
C THR A 55 11.20 -4.31 -11.70
N SER A 56 11.93 -3.24 -11.36
CA SER A 56 13.32 -3.31 -10.91
C SER A 56 13.46 -4.12 -9.62
N ALA A 57 12.57 -3.90 -8.64
CA ALA A 57 12.54 -4.67 -7.41
C ALA A 57 12.31 -6.17 -7.69
N ARG A 58 11.30 -6.48 -8.50
CA ARG A 58 10.92 -7.87 -8.82
C ARG A 58 12.03 -8.62 -9.56
N THR A 59 12.76 -7.95 -10.45
CA THR A 59 13.81 -8.55 -11.27
C THR A 59 15.19 -8.54 -10.60
N SER A 60 15.36 -7.86 -9.47
CA SER A 60 16.63 -7.79 -8.73
C SER A 60 17.08 -9.15 -8.17
N GLY A 61 16.14 -10.02 -7.85
CA GLY A 61 16.38 -11.27 -7.14
C GLY A 61 16.56 -11.14 -5.63
N ASP A 62 16.49 -9.91 -5.10
CA ASP A 62 16.55 -9.65 -3.66
C ASP A 62 15.22 -10.00 -2.97
N ALA A 63 15.28 -10.25 -1.67
CA ALA A 63 14.08 -10.27 -0.85
C ALA A 63 13.48 -8.87 -0.79
N VAL A 64 12.18 -8.76 -0.98
CA VAL A 64 11.41 -7.50 -0.88
C VAL A 64 10.14 -7.74 -0.07
N PRO A 65 9.62 -6.73 0.66
CA PRO A 65 8.40 -6.89 1.45
C PRO A 65 7.18 -7.10 0.55
N ALA A 66 6.13 -7.72 1.06
CA ALA A 66 4.82 -7.68 0.42
C ALA A 66 4.29 -6.25 0.40
N ILE A 67 3.68 -5.83 -0.71
CA ILE A 67 3.02 -4.52 -0.80
C ILE A 67 1.51 -4.73 -0.77
N VAL A 68 0.81 -4.01 0.11
CA VAL A 68 -0.64 -4.09 0.25
C VAL A 68 -1.29 -2.72 0.10
N VAL A 69 -2.37 -2.64 -0.71
CA VAL A 69 -3.21 -1.45 -0.87
C VAL A 69 -4.58 -1.86 -1.44
N CYS A 70 -5.65 -1.71 -0.66
CA CYS A 70 -6.97 -2.25 -1.02
C CYS A 70 -7.88 -1.26 -1.75
N ASN A 71 -7.52 0.01 -1.80
CA ASN A 71 -8.46 1.03 -2.27
C ASN A 71 -8.12 1.66 -3.63
N VAL A 72 -7.21 1.09 -4.42
CA VAL A 72 -7.01 1.54 -5.80
C VAL A 72 -8.26 1.19 -6.64
N ASP A 73 -8.78 2.17 -7.37
CA ASP A 73 -9.99 2.00 -8.19
C ASP A 73 -9.66 1.73 -9.66
N TRP A 74 -9.15 0.52 -9.92
CA TRP A 74 -8.83 0.07 -11.27
C TRP A 74 -10.06 0.06 -12.18
N ASP A 75 -11.23 -0.33 -11.66
CA ASP A 75 -12.48 -0.42 -12.43
C ASP A 75 -12.89 0.94 -12.98
N ALA A 76 -12.83 2.00 -12.14
CA ALA A 76 -13.17 3.36 -12.57
C ALA A 76 -12.14 3.94 -13.56
N MET A 77 -10.88 3.52 -13.46
CA MET A 77 -9.83 3.94 -14.41
C MET A 77 -9.95 3.20 -15.74
N GLU A 78 -10.23 1.90 -15.73
CA GLU A 78 -10.48 1.10 -16.94
C GLU A 78 -11.70 1.58 -17.70
N ALA A 79 -12.79 1.87 -16.99
CA ALA A 79 -14.00 2.42 -17.61
C ALA A 79 -13.76 3.78 -18.29
N ALA A 80 -12.79 4.56 -17.80
CA ALA A 80 -12.38 5.83 -18.38
C ALA A 80 -11.34 5.70 -19.51
N GLY A 81 -10.75 4.51 -19.67
CA GLY A 81 -9.62 4.23 -20.54
C GLY A 81 -8.28 4.54 -19.86
N LEU A 82 -7.50 3.49 -19.58
CA LEU A 82 -6.19 3.64 -18.97
C LEU A 82 -5.22 4.40 -19.86
N THR A 83 -4.43 5.29 -19.27
CA THR A 83 -3.25 5.84 -19.95
C THR A 83 -2.16 4.76 -20.05
N GLU A 84 -1.16 4.98 -20.91
CA GLU A 84 -0.02 4.06 -21.04
C GLU A 84 0.68 3.84 -19.67
N GLY A 85 0.91 4.91 -18.90
CA GLY A 85 1.53 4.82 -17.58
C GLY A 85 0.70 4.04 -16.57
N GLN A 86 -0.63 4.24 -16.58
CA GLN A 86 -1.54 3.48 -15.72
C GLN A 86 -1.58 2.00 -16.09
N GLN A 87 -1.56 1.66 -17.39
CA GLN A 87 -1.50 0.27 -17.83
C GLN A 87 -0.18 -0.38 -17.39
N MET A 88 0.95 0.30 -17.60
CA MET A 88 2.26 -0.19 -17.14
C MET A 88 2.26 -0.44 -15.63
N LEU A 89 1.66 0.46 -14.84
CA LEU A 89 1.59 0.31 -13.40
C LEU A 89 0.70 -0.86 -12.99
N LYS A 90 -0.45 -1.04 -13.65
CA LYS A 90 -1.33 -2.19 -13.40
C LYS A 90 -0.63 -3.51 -13.66
N ASP A 91 0.10 -3.60 -14.77
CA ASP A 91 0.89 -4.79 -15.13
C ASP A 91 2.03 -5.02 -14.11
N ALA A 92 2.68 -3.95 -13.65
CA ALA A 92 3.73 -4.03 -12.63
C ALA A 92 3.17 -4.44 -11.26
N PHE A 93 1.97 -3.98 -10.87
CA PHE A 93 1.28 -4.44 -9.66
C PHE A 93 1.06 -5.95 -9.70
N ALA A 94 0.52 -6.45 -10.80
CA ALA A 94 0.29 -7.88 -10.99
C ALA A 94 1.60 -8.69 -10.96
N ALA A 95 2.64 -8.20 -11.64
CA ALA A 95 3.94 -8.88 -11.72
C ALA A 95 4.70 -8.89 -10.38
N TYR A 96 4.60 -7.82 -9.59
CA TYR A 96 5.18 -7.73 -8.25
C TYR A 96 4.38 -8.59 -7.26
N GLY A 97 3.07 -8.63 -7.40
CA GLY A 97 2.13 -9.26 -6.49
C GLY A 97 1.60 -8.27 -5.43
N VAL A 98 1.34 -7.01 -5.84
CA VAL A 98 0.61 -6.06 -4.98
C VAL A 98 -0.81 -6.56 -4.77
N GLN A 99 -1.27 -6.59 -3.51
CA GLN A 99 -2.55 -7.17 -3.11
C GLN A 99 -3.33 -6.22 -2.19
N ASP A 100 -4.60 -6.48 -2.01
CA ASP A 100 -5.43 -5.75 -1.04
C ASP A 100 -4.99 -6.05 0.39
N TYR A 101 -4.60 -7.29 0.66
CA TYR A 101 -4.07 -7.77 1.94
C TYR A 101 -3.08 -8.93 1.73
N THR A 102 -2.31 -9.24 2.76
CA THR A 102 -1.47 -10.43 2.82
C THR A 102 -1.60 -11.10 4.18
N VAL A 103 -1.30 -12.40 4.27
CA VAL A 103 -1.29 -13.13 5.55
C VAL A 103 0.14 -13.53 5.88
N VAL A 104 0.61 -13.10 7.05
CA VAL A 104 1.96 -13.39 7.55
C VAL A 104 1.85 -14.32 8.75
N GLN A 105 2.60 -15.42 8.73
CA GLN A 105 2.71 -16.35 9.86
C GLN A 105 3.89 -15.95 10.74
N LYS A 106 3.65 -15.72 12.04
CA LYS A 106 4.70 -15.47 13.05
C LYS A 106 4.52 -16.42 14.23
N GLY A 107 5.33 -17.46 14.28
CA GLY A 107 5.11 -18.57 15.23
C GLY A 107 3.76 -19.22 14.95
N ASP A 108 2.91 -19.32 15.97
CA ASP A 108 1.58 -19.90 15.86
C ASP A 108 0.49 -18.89 15.52
N VAL A 109 0.84 -17.60 15.33
CA VAL A 109 -0.11 -16.52 15.06
C VAL A 109 -0.16 -16.20 13.56
N ARG A 110 -1.36 -16.22 12.97
CA ARG A 110 -1.65 -15.80 11.59
C ARG A 110 -2.17 -14.37 11.60
N ILE A 111 -1.45 -13.47 10.95
CA ILE A 111 -1.77 -12.04 10.93
C ILE A 111 -2.12 -11.64 9.51
N ALA A 112 -3.36 -11.22 9.27
CA ALA A 112 -3.75 -10.60 8.02
C ALA A 112 -3.41 -9.10 8.09
N VAL A 113 -2.73 -8.60 7.07
CA VAL A 113 -2.36 -7.18 6.96
C VAL A 113 -3.03 -6.60 5.72
N VAL A 114 -3.95 -5.67 5.91
CA VAL A 114 -4.63 -4.90 4.85
C VAL A 114 -3.98 -3.53 4.72
N GLY A 115 -3.77 -3.06 3.48
CA GLY A 115 -3.20 -1.74 3.22
C GLY A 115 -4.25 -0.73 2.78
N VAL A 116 -4.09 0.54 3.15
CA VAL A 116 -4.97 1.63 2.70
C VAL A 116 -4.21 2.93 2.47
N PHE A 117 -4.59 3.65 1.42
CA PHE A 117 -4.09 4.98 1.08
C PHE A 117 -5.13 6.04 1.41
N GLY A 118 -4.77 7.02 2.25
CA GLY A 118 -5.69 8.04 2.75
C GLY A 118 -6.04 9.13 1.76
N LYS A 119 -7.10 9.87 2.04
CA LYS A 119 -7.53 11.02 1.23
C LYS A 119 -6.59 12.20 1.40
N ASP A 120 -6.07 12.42 2.61
CA ASP A 120 -5.11 13.48 2.88
C ASP A 120 -3.78 13.18 2.19
N ALA A 121 -3.29 11.93 2.28
CA ALA A 121 -2.13 11.48 1.54
C ALA A 121 -2.29 11.68 0.02
N LEU A 122 -3.49 11.39 -0.54
CA LEU A 122 -3.78 11.66 -1.95
C LEU A 122 -3.72 13.16 -2.27
N SER A 123 -4.17 14.03 -1.37
CA SER A 123 -4.06 15.49 -1.54
C SER A 123 -2.60 15.97 -1.56
N CYS A 124 -1.70 15.23 -0.90
CA CYS A 124 -0.26 15.46 -0.88
C CYS A 124 0.49 14.81 -2.04
N ALA A 125 -0.19 14.08 -2.92
CA ALA A 125 0.38 13.38 -4.08
C ALA A 125 -0.05 14.01 -5.42
N PRO A 126 0.39 15.23 -5.77
CA PRO A 126 -0.10 15.94 -6.97
C PRO A 126 0.29 15.26 -8.29
N THR A 127 1.25 14.36 -8.25
CA THR A 127 1.72 13.56 -9.39
C THR A 127 1.07 12.19 -9.49
N CYS A 128 0.24 11.81 -8.51
CA CYS A 128 -0.50 10.56 -8.52
C CYS A 128 -1.57 10.57 -9.62
N GLU A 129 -1.52 9.57 -10.49
CA GLU A 129 -2.44 9.42 -11.63
C GLU A 129 -3.50 8.35 -11.37
N LEU A 130 -3.54 7.77 -10.16
CA LEU A 130 -4.50 6.75 -9.77
C LEU A 130 -5.77 7.38 -9.19
N LYS A 131 -6.86 6.63 -9.27
CA LYS A 131 -8.11 6.88 -8.54
C LYS A 131 -8.19 5.91 -7.37
N PHE A 132 -8.80 6.36 -6.29
CA PHE A 132 -8.99 5.55 -5.09
C PHE A 132 -10.47 5.49 -4.70
N LYS A 133 -10.87 4.32 -4.21
CA LYS A 133 -12.15 4.10 -3.55
C LYS A 133 -12.15 4.76 -2.17
N ASP A 134 -13.32 4.95 -1.58
CA ASP A 134 -13.41 5.42 -0.19
C ASP A 134 -12.63 4.46 0.74
N PRO A 135 -11.67 4.97 1.54
CA PRO A 135 -10.79 4.13 2.35
C PRO A 135 -11.55 3.22 3.32
N ILE A 136 -12.57 3.75 4.01
CA ILE A 136 -13.33 2.99 5.00
C ILE A 136 -14.12 1.87 4.33
N GLN A 137 -14.77 2.15 3.19
CA GLN A 137 -15.54 1.15 2.46
C GLN A 137 -14.65 0.06 1.88
N ALA A 138 -13.48 0.42 1.35
CA ALA A 138 -12.52 -0.53 0.80
C ALA A 138 -11.97 -1.46 1.90
N VAL A 139 -11.48 -0.89 3.01
CA VAL A 139 -10.98 -1.70 4.14
C VAL A 139 -12.07 -2.60 4.71
N LYS A 140 -13.29 -2.09 4.84
CA LYS A 140 -14.43 -2.89 5.33
C LYS A 140 -14.74 -4.09 4.43
N ALA A 141 -14.69 -3.89 3.11
CA ALA A 141 -14.90 -4.97 2.14
C ALA A 141 -13.78 -6.02 2.22
N THR A 142 -12.52 -5.56 2.28
CA THR A 142 -11.35 -6.45 2.39
C THR A 142 -11.34 -7.22 3.72
N VAL A 143 -11.70 -6.58 4.84
CA VAL A 143 -11.82 -7.26 6.13
C VAL A 143 -12.91 -8.33 6.11
N ALA A 144 -14.04 -8.08 5.43
CA ALA A 144 -15.08 -9.08 5.25
C ALA A 144 -14.58 -10.28 4.42
N GLU A 145 -13.78 -10.04 3.39
CA GLU A 145 -13.12 -11.08 2.58
C GLU A 145 -12.12 -11.89 3.42
N ILE A 146 -11.26 -11.24 4.20
CA ILE A 146 -10.32 -11.90 5.12
C ILE A 146 -11.07 -12.84 6.07
N LYS A 147 -12.15 -12.35 6.71
CA LYS A 147 -12.95 -13.15 7.66
C LYS A 147 -13.66 -14.33 7.00
N ALA A 148 -13.96 -14.23 5.72
CA ALA A 148 -14.64 -15.31 4.99
C ALA A 148 -13.66 -16.40 4.48
N ASN A 149 -12.43 -16.00 4.13
CA ASN A 149 -11.50 -16.86 3.40
C ASN A 149 -10.25 -17.24 4.20
N GLU A 150 -9.87 -16.45 5.20
CA GLU A 150 -8.65 -16.63 5.96
C GLU A 150 -8.93 -17.02 7.42
N ASN A 151 -8.08 -17.91 7.94
CA ASN A 151 -8.05 -18.24 9.36
C ASN A 151 -7.03 -17.31 10.06
N ALA A 152 -7.31 -16.01 10.06
CA ALA A 152 -6.44 -15.03 10.71
C ALA A 152 -6.80 -14.88 12.19
N ASP A 153 -5.77 -14.89 13.04
CA ASP A 153 -5.92 -14.63 14.48
C ASP A 153 -5.97 -13.14 14.79
N MET A 154 -5.42 -12.32 13.87
CA MET A 154 -5.35 -10.87 14.01
C MET A 154 -5.48 -10.20 12.64
N ILE A 155 -6.18 -9.06 12.59
CA ILE A 155 -6.30 -8.23 11.39
C ILE A 155 -5.70 -6.86 11.68
N VAL A 156 -4.61 -6.55 10.99
CA VAL A 156 -3.85 -5.29 11.10
C VAL A 156 -4.11 -4.48 9.83
N CYS A 157 -4.41 -3.18 9.99
CA CYS A 157 -4.40 -2.24 8.88
C CYS A 157 -3.10 -1.44 8.90
N VAL A 158 -2.36 -1.44 7.78
CA VAL A 158 -1.30 -0.47 7.54
C VAL A 158 -1.89 0.68 6.73
N SER A 159 -1.85 1.86 7.30
CA SER A 159 -2.53 3.05 6.79
C SER A 159 -1.51 4.15 6.46
N HIS A 160 -1.63 4.74 5.27
CA HIS A 160 -0.94 6.00 4.99
C HIS A 160 -1.98 7.11 4.91
N SER A 161 -2.46 7.54 6.10
CA SER A 161 -3.54 8.51 6.28
C SER A 161 -3.20 9.51 7.37
N GLY A 162 -3.25 9.08 8.62
CA GLY A 162 -2.87 9.87 9.79
C GLY A 162 -4.01 10.24 10.72
N THR A 163 -3.60 10.84 11.84
CA THR A 163 -4.50 11.35 12.87
C THR A 163 -4.36 12.87 12.99
N TRP A 164 -5.47 13.54 13.35
CA TRP A 164 -5.55 15.00 13.49
C TRP A 164 -6.27 15.39 14.78
N ASP A 165 -5.97 16.59 15.30
CA ASP A 165 -6.70 17.16 16.44
C ASP A 165 -8.21 17.31 16.16
N ASP A 166 -8.59 17.57 14.91
CA ASP A 166 -9.98 17.59 14.48
C ASP A 166 -10.46 16.15 14.18
N PRO A 167 -11.36 15.57 15.02
CA PRO A 167 -11.84 14.20 14.85
C PRO A 167 -12.55 13.94 13.50
N LYS A 168 -13.00 15.00 12.81
CA LYS A 168 -13.62 14.88 11.48
C LYS A 168 -12.60 14.71 10.36
N LYS A 169 -11.35 15.06 10.63
CA LYS A 169 -10.23 14.94 9.69
C LYS A 169 -9.30 13.77 10.04
N SER A 170 -9.38 13.26 11.25
CA SER A 170 -8.56 12.16 11.76
C SER A 170 -8.95 10.84 11.08
N GLU A 171 -8.36 10.59 9.90
CA GLU A 171 -8.78 9.49 9.01
C GLU A 171 -8.64 8.12 9.67
N ASP A 172 -7.57 7.88 10.42
CA ASP A 172 -7.38 6.61 11.11
C ASP A 172 -8.35 6.40 12.27
N GLU A 173 -8.75 7.47 12.98
CA GLU A 173 -9.82 7.37 13.98
C GLU A 173 -11.18 7.09 13.34
N LEU A 174 -11.45 7.68 12.16
CA LEU A 174 -12.68 7.43 11.42
C LEU A 174 -12.67 5.98 10.88
N LEU A 175 -11.52 5.49 10.43
CA LEU A 175 -11.33 4.12 10.00
C LEU A 175 -11.57 3.13 11.16
N ALA A 176 -10.96 3.37 12.32
CA ALA A 176 -11.16 2.54 13.52
C ALA A 176 -12.64 2.47 13.95
N LYS A 177 -13.35 3.59 13.86
CA LYS A 177 -14.80 3.66 14.13
C LYS A 177 -15.65 2.94 13.07
N GLY A 178 -15.21 3.03 11.78
CA GLY A 178 -15.92 2.48 10.63
C GLY A 178 -15.72 0.97 10.44
N VAL A 179 -14.60 0.44 10.93
CA VAL A 179 -14.20 -0.97 10.80
C VAL A 179 -13.71 -1.50 12.16
N PRO A 180 -14.62 -1.72 13.11
CA PRO A 180 -14.25 -2.14 14.47
C PRO A 180 -13.70 -3.58 14.55
N GLU A 181 -13.66 -4.28 13.43
CA GLU A 181 -13.05 -5.61 13.29
C GLU A 181 -11.53 -5.58 13.15
N LEU A 182 -10.93 -4.40 12.97
CA LEU A 182 -9.47 -4.24 12.99
C LEU A 182 -8.95 -4.31 14.41
N ASP A 183 -7.94 -5.13 14.64
CA ASP A 183 -7.27 -5.25 15.94
C ASP A 183 -6.24 -4.15 16.16
N LEU A 184 -5.63 -3.66 15.07
CA LEU A 184 -4.58 -2.63 15.09
C LEU A 184 -4.61 -1.82 13.79
N ILE A 185 -4.41 -0.51 13.90
CA ILE A 185 -4.04 0.36 12.79
C ILE A 185 -2.63 0.88 13.05
N LEU A 186 -1.75 0.69 12.07
CA LEU A 186 -0.40 1.22 12.04
C LEU A 186 -0.39 2.33 10.99
N SER A 187 0.00 3.54 11.41
CA SER A 187 0.03 4.73 10.56
C SER A 187 1.37 5.45 10.71
#